data_9eafe23b8748a81d85b09f672223e788
#
_entry.id   9eafe23b8748a81d85b09f672223e788
#
_cell.length_a   1.000
_cell.length_b   1.000
_cell.length_c   1.000
_cell.angle_alpha   90.00
_cell.angle_beta   90.00
_cell.angle_gamma   90.00
#
_symmetry.space_group_name_H-M   'P 1'
#
loop_
_entity.id
_entity.type
_entity.pdbx_description
1 polymer ?
#
loop_
_entity_poly.entity_id
_entity_poly.type
_entity_poly.pdbx_seq_one_letter_code
_entity_poly.pdbx_strand_id
1 'polypeptide(L)'
;MATRTTKLFLSVSPRSPKFSPQFGRGENRGKVFVTTELGGGGSSTPRTVAIAKRGLRNLLRHAGILPGEIEIQPSIQLDMPDARCFVTSEHSGMLEFMVALGQEVVEGDLIARVYDVERSGWRPVEYTANRDGLVAGRHFPGLVQSGDTLAVIAITVG
;
A
#
# COMPACT_ATOMS: atom_id res chain seq x y z
N MET A 1 -3.17 -19.44 -14.96
CA MET A 1 -3.75 -19.19 -13.61
C MET A 1 -2.73 -18.34 -12.87
N ALA A 2 -2.87 -17.01 -12.89
CA ALA A 2 -1.88 -16.09 -12.35
C ALA A 2 -2.01 -16.00 -10.83
N THR A 3 -0.97 -16.38 -10.13
CA THR A 3 -0.88 -16.32 -8.67
C THR A 3 -0.73 -14.85 -8.26
N ARG A 4 -1.81 -14.23 -7.83
CA ARG A 4 -1.77 -12.86 -7.28
C ARG A 4 -0.98 -12.86 -5.98
N THR A 5 0.22 -12.31 -6.03
CA THR A 5 1.10 -12.12 -4.87
C THR A 5 0.62 -10.88 -4.11
N THR A 6 -0.05 -11.09 -2.98
CA THR A 6 -0.29 -10.00 -2.02
C THR A 6 1.03 -9.71 -1.32
N LYS A 7 1.59 -8.55 -1.56
CA LYS A 7 2.85 -8.12 -0.94
C LYS A 7 2.53 -7.51 0.42
N LEU A 8 3.18 -8.02 1.47
CA LEU A 8 3.17 -7.44 2.80
C LEU A 8 4.35 -6.48 2.89
N PHE A 9 4.09 -5.21 3.18
CA PHE A 9 5.15 -4.26 3.50
C PHE A 9 5.49 -4.40 4.96
N LEU A 10 6.68 -4.88 5.26
CA LEU A 10 7.29 -4.79 6.57
C LEU A 10 8.34 -3.69 6.48
N SER A 11 8.04 -2.50 6.98
CA SER A 11 9.04 -1.45 7.11
C SER A 11 9.76 -1.63 8.44
N VAL A 12 11.03 -2.01 8.37
CA VAL A 12 11.96 -1.90 9.51
C VAL A 12 12.81 -0.67 9.22
N SER A 13 12.47 0.48 9.80
CA SER A 13 13.28 1.69 9.69
C SER A 13 14.18 1.85 10.92
N PRO A 14 15.51 1.70 10.78
CA PRO A 14 16.44 2.05 11.85
C PRO A 14 16.69 3.55 12.00
N ARG A 15 16.30 4.37 11.03
CA ARG A 15 16.55 5.82 11.03
C ARG A 15 15.55 6.57 10.15
N SER A 16 14.43 7.00 10.70
CA SER A 16 13.68 8.10 10.11
C SER A 16 13.22 9.08 11.21
N PRO A 17 13.65 10.36 11.16
CA PRO A 17 13.32 11.34 12.21
C PRO A 17 11.95 11.99 12.07
N LYS A 18 11.03 11.46 11.25
CA LYS A 18 9.74 12.08 10.95
C LYS A 18 8.54 11.16 11.22
N PHE A 19 8.57 10.38 12.27
CA PHE A 19 7.37 9.71 12.75
C PHE A 19 6.77 10.47 13.93
N SER A 20 5.43 10.48 14.02
CA SER A 20 4.64 11.22 15.01
C SER A 20 5.22 11.05 16.43
N PRO A 21 5.16 12.09 17.29
CA PRO A 21 5.73 12.08 18.66
C PRO A 21 5.22 10.96 19.56
N GLN A 22 4.13 10.29 19.20
CA GLN A 22 3.56 9.19 19.98
C GLN A 22 4.34 7.87 19.79
N PHE A 23 5.05 7.68 18.67
CA PHE A 23 5.80 6.46 18.38
C PHE A 23 7.30 6.53 18.70
N GLY A 24 7.88 7.72 18.80
CA GLY A 24 9.31 7.93 19.08
C GLY A 24 9.76 7.57 20.50
N ARG A 25 8.85 7.33 21.44
CA ARG A 25 9.20 6.96 22.82
C ARG A 25 9.75 5.52 22.96
N GLY A 26 9.52 4.64 21.98
CA GLY A 26 10.02 3.26 21.99
C GLY A 26 11.49 3.15 21.59
N GLU A 27 11.95 3.93 20.62
CA GLU A 27 13.32 3.88 20.09
C GLU A 27 14.35 4.33 21.12
N ASN A 28 14.05 5.36 21.92
CA ASN A 28 14.92 5.85 22.98
C ASN A 28 15.12 4.86 24.16
N ARG A 29 14.40 3.73 24.16
CA ARG A 29 14.50 2.71 25.22
C ARG A 29 15.08 1.39 24.73
N GLY A 30 15.68 1.35 23.52
CA GLY A 30 16.23 0.12 22.93
C GLY A 30 15.15 -0.91 22.56
N LYS A 31 13.88 -0.52 22.43
CA LYS A 31 12.79 -1.41 21.99
C LYS A 31 12.66 -1.43 20.49
N VAL A 32 12.48 -2.61 19.93
CA VAL A 32 12.16 -2.78 18.50
C VAL A 32 10.67 -2.61 18.31
N PHE A 33 10.29 -1.70 17.42
CA PHE A 33 8.92 -1.48 16.99
C PHE A 33 8.77 -1.91 15.54
N VAL A 34 7.76 -2.72 15.26
CA VAL A 34 7.42 -3.17 13.90
C VAL A 34 5.94 -2.95 13.67
N THR A 35 5.59 -2.35 12.56
CA THR A 35 4.20 -2.18 12.14
C THR A 35 3.93 -2.93 10.84
N THR A 36 2.70 -3.34 10.64
CA THR A 36 2.25 -3.98 9.41
C THR A 36 0.80 -3.63 9.14
N GLU A 37 0.46 -3.49 7.87
CA GLU A 37 -0.92 -3.35 7.43
C GLU A 37 -1.43 -4.71 6.93
N LEU A 38 -2.60 -5.10 7.41
CA LEU A 38 -3.20 -6.40 7.17
C LEU A 38 -4.41 -6.28 6.23
N GLY A 39 -4.17 -6.44 4.95
CA GLY A 39 -5.21 -6.38 3.95
C GLY A 39 -5.49 -4.96 3.49
N GLY A 40 -6.75 -4.62 3.32
CA GLY A 40 -7.20 -3.31 2.84
C GLY A 40 -8.71 -3.19 2.94
N GLY A 41 -9.22 -1.95 2.79
CA GLY A 41 -10.64 -1.71 2.80
C GLY A 41 -11.34 -2.02 4.14
N GLY A 42 -10.64 -1.84 5.26
CA GLY A 42 -11.19 -2.08 6.59
C GLY A 42 -11.40 -3.57 6.92
N SER A 43 -10.86 -4.49 6.11
CA SER A 43 -11.05 -5.94 6.33
C SER A 43 -9.73 -6.71 6.21
N SER A 44 -9.69 -7.88 6.87
CA SER A 44 -8.62 -8.85 6.73
C SER A 44 -9.14 -10.13 6.06
N THR A 45 -8.25 -10.86 5.39
CA THR A 45 -8.53 -12.15 4.79
C THR A 45 -7.77 -13.26 5.53
N PRO A 46 -8.17 -14.54 5.42
CA PRO A 46 -7.39 -15.65 5.98
C PRO A 46 -5.91 -15.63 5.54
N ARG A 47 -5.66 -15.21 4.29
CA ARG A 47 -4.29 -15.08 3.74
C ARG A 47 -3.51 -13.98 4.45
N THR A 48 -4.08 -12.79 4.64
CA THR A 48 -3.38 -11.67 5.29
C THR A 48 -3.14 -11.96 6.76
N VAL A 49 -4.09 -12.61 7.44
CA VAL A 49 -3.92 -13.08 8.82
C VAL A 49 -2.80 -14.13 8.92
N ALA A 50 -2.71 -15.07 7.99
CA ALA A 50 -1.64 -16.08 7.97
C ALA A 50 -0.25 -15.43 7.79
N ILE A 51 -0.14 -14.41 6.92
CA ILE A 51 1.08 -13.63 6.72
C ILE A 51 1.49 -12.92 8.02
N ALA A 52 0.53 -12.27 8.69
CA ALA A 52 0.79 -11.59 9.97
C ALA A 52 1.26 -12.54 11.06
N LYS A 53 0.60 -13.70 11.21
CA LYS A 53 1.00 -14.72 12.19
C LYS A 53 2.43 -15.24 11.94
N ARG A 54 2.81 -15.44 10.66
CA ARG A 54 4.18 -15.81 10.29
C ARG A 54 5.17 -14.69 10.63
N GLY A 55 4.85 -13.45 10.27
CA GLY A 55 5.68 -12.29 10.60
C GLY A 55 5.90 -12.13 12.10
N LEU A 56 4.83 -12.29 12.91
CA LEU A 56 4.92 -12.24 14.36
C LEU A 56 5.82 -13.35 14.92
N ARG A 57 5.65 -14.59 14.43
CA ARG A 57 6.54 -15.71 14.87
C ARG A 57 7.99 -15.44 14.53
N ASN A 58 8.27 -14.92 13.33
CA ASN A 58 9.63 -14.55 12.94
C ASN A 58 10.21 -13.45 13.82
N LEU A 59 9.41 -12.46 14.18
CA LEU A 59 9.81 -11.39 15.10
C LEU A 59 10.17 -11.97 16.49
N LEU A 60 9.33 -12.84 17.03
CA LEU A 60 9.55 -13.47 18.33
C LEU A 60 10.78 -14.42 18.32
N ARG A 61 11.02 -15.12 17.21
CA ARG A 61 12.24 -15.93 17.00
C ARG A 61 13.48 -15.04 16.91
N HIS A 62 13.41 -13.96 16.15
CA HIS A 62 14.51 -12.99 16.05
C HIS A 62 14.85 -12.35 17.40
N ALA A 63 13.85 -12.09 18.23
CA ALA A 63 14.00 -11.55 19.57
C ALA A 63 14.44 -12.61 20.62
N GLY A 64 14.63 -13.88 20.23
CA GLY A 64 15.01 -14.97 21.15
C GLY A 64 13.89 -15.40 22.12
N ILE A 65 12.65 -14.98 21.88
CA ILE A 65 11.49 -15.32 22.74
C ILE A 65 10.92 -16.69 22.37
N LEU A 66 10.91 -17.04 21.08
CA LEU A 66 10.47 -18.34 20.58
C LEU A 66 11.65 -19.11 19.99
N PRO A 67 11.74 -20.44 20.22
CA PRO A 67 12.70 -21.30 19.54
C PRO A 67 12.30 -21.50 18.06
N GLY A 68 13.27 -21.88 17.22
CA GLY A 68 13.10 -22.26 15.83
C GLY A 68 13.70 -21.27 14.84
N GLU A 69 13.73 -21.67 13.59
CA GLU A 69 14.32 -20.89 12.50
C GLU A 69 13.38 -19.80 11.96
N ILE A 70 13.98 -18.71 11.48
CA ILE A 70 13.25 -17.62 10.84
C ILE A 70 12.91 -18.02 9.40
N GLU A 71 11.65 -17.94 9.05
CA GLU A 71 11.14 -18.24 7.70
C GLU A 71 11.24 -17.00 6.82
N ILE A 72 12.31 -16.88 6.03
CA ILE A 72 12.49 -15.76 5.10
C ILE A 72 11.72 -16.05 3.82
N GLN A 73 10.97 -15.04 3.35
CA GLN A 73 10.26 -15.09 2.08
C GLN A 73 10.83 -13.99 1.16
N PRO A 74 10.87 -14.22 -0.16
CA PRO A 74 11.22 -13.18 -1.11
C PRO A 74 10.31 -11.96 -0.92
N SER A 75 10.90 -10.77 -0.84
CA SER A 75 10.19 -9.51 -0.74
C SER A 75 10.72 -8.54 -1.77
N ILE A 76 9.87 -7.60 -2.19
CA ILE A 76 10.26 -6.50 -3.05
C ILE A 76 10.23 -5.25 -2.18
N GLN A 77 11.32 -4.49 -2.21
CA GLN A 77 11.34 -3.19 -1.58
C GLN A 77 10.73 -2.18 -2.54
N LEU A 78 9.82 -1.36 -2.01
CA LEU A 78 9.17 -0.30 -2.75
C LEU A 78 9.44 1.02 -2.06
N ASP A 79 9.59 2.07 -2.86
CA ASP A 79 9.77 3.44 -2.41
C ASP A 79 8.77 4.38 -3.07
N MET A 80 8.46 5.46 -2.40
CA MET A 80 7.57 6.53 -2.87
C MET A 80 8.30 7.87 -2.73
N PRO A 81 9.28 8.15 -3.61
CA PRO A 81 10.24 9.24 -3.42
C PRO A 81 9.63 10.64 -3.57
N ASP A 82 8.53 10.78 -4.30
CA ASP A 82 7.95 12.08 -4.62
C ASP A 82 6.42 12.02 -4.82
N ALA A 83 5.82 13.19 -5.04
CA ALA A 83 4.36 13.33 -5.20
C ALA A 83 3.80 12.64 -6.46
N ARG A 84 4.62 12.33 -7.47
CA ARG A 84 4.18 11.59 -8.67
C ARG A 84 3.75 10.16 -8.37
N CYS A 85 4.14 9.65 -7.20
CA CYS A 85 3.66 8.36 -6.73
C CYS A 85 2.15 8.34 -6.43
N PHE A 86 1.52 9.49 -6.29
CA PHE A 86 0.14 9.60 -5.88
C PHE A 86 -0.72 10.11 -7.03
N VAL A 87 -1.70 9.32 -7.45
CA VAL A 87 -2.76 9.74 -8.38
C VAL A 87 -3.92 10.25 -7.54
N THR A 88 -4.14 11.56 -7.56
CA THR A 88 -5.14 12.24 -6.73
C THR A 88 -6.32 12.69 -7.57
N SER A 89 -7.53 12.51 -7.06
CA SER A 89 -8.74 12.99 -7.72
C SER A 89 -8.92 14.49 -7.57
N GLU A 90 -9.23 15.16 -8.67
CA GLU A 90 -9.68 16.55 -8.69
C GLU A 90 -11.22 16.66 -8.66
N HIS A 91 -11.92 15.53 -8.79
CA HIS A 91 -13.37 15.46 -8.93
C HIS A 91 -13.97 14.52 -7.87
N SER A 92 -15.20 14.82 -7.48
CA SER A 92 -16.00 13.93 -6.65
C SER A 92 -16.89 13.04 -7.53
N GLY A 93 -17.12 11.79 -7.14
CA GLY A 93 -17.97 10.90 -7.90
C GLY A 93 -17.76 9.42 -7.61
N MET A 94 -18.28 8.57 -8.48
CA MET A 94 -18.12 7.12 -8.39
C MET A 94 -16.85 6.69 -9.10
N LEU A 95 -16.03 5.92 -8.40
CA LEU A 95 -14.71 5.46 -8.85
C LEU A 95 -14.79 4.10 -9.52
N GLU A 96 -14.22 4.00 -10.73
CA GLU A 96 -13.95 2.76 -11.43
C GLU A 96 -12.44 2.59 -11.61
N PHE A 97 -11.88 1.49 -11.12
CA PHE A 97 -10.47 1.16 -11.34
C PHE A 97 -10.26 0.40 -12.65
N MET A 98 -9.24 0.80 -13.40
CA MET A 98 -8.80 0.15 -14.63
C MET A 98 -7.60 -0.77 -14.41
N VAL A 99 -7.00 -0.74 -13.22
CA VAL A 99 -5.81 -1.50 -12.85
C VAL A 99 -6.02 -2.30 -11.57
N ALA A 100 -5.27 -3.39 -11.43
CA ALA A 100 -5.28 -4.23 -10.23
C ALA A 100 -4.18 -3.82 -9.25
N LEU A 101 -4.40 -4.08 -7.95
CA LEU A 101 -3.35 -3.94 -6.94
C LEU A 101 -2.21 -4.91 -7.25
N GLY A 102 -0.97 -4.40 -7.25
CA GLY A 102 0.24 -5.16 -7.61
C GLY A 102 0.49 -5.26 -9.12
N GLN A 103 -0.26 -4.56 -9.96
CA GLN A 103 -0.01 -4.44 -11.39
C GLN A 103 1.12 -3.45 -11.65
N GLU A 104 2.01 -3.77 -12.60
CA GLU A 104 2.97 -2.82 -13.15
C GLU A 104 2.26 -1.91 -14.14
N VAL A 105 2.60 -0.64 -14.13
CA VAL A 105 2.05 0.41 -15.01
C VAL A 105 3.20 1.30 -15.48
N VAL A 106 2.99 1.93 -16.64
CA VAL A 106 3.87 2.98 -17.15
C VAL A 106 3.20 4.33 -17.08
N GLU A 107 3.99 5.41 -17.09
CA GLU A 107 3.47 6.78 -17.12
C GLU A 107 2.49 6.95 -18.28
N GLY A 108 1.31 7.52 -17.98
CA GLY A 108 0.22 7.69 -18.94
C GLY A 108 -0.80 6.55 -18.97
N ASP A 109 -0.53 5.39 -18.39
CA ASP A 109 -1.52 4.30 -18.30
C ASP A 109 -2.77 4.74 -17.55
N LEU A 110 -3.94 4.37 -18.06
CA LEU A 110 -5.23 4.67 -17.45
C LEU A 110 -5.37 3.88 -16.11
N ILE A 111 -5.42 4.61 -15.01
CA ILE A 111 -5.53 4.06 -13.65
C ILE A 111 -6.99 3.95 -13.21
N ALA A 112 -7.76 5.02 -13.42
CA ALA A 112 -9.12 5.09 -12.92
C ALA A 112 -9.99 6.05 -13.75
N ARG A 113 -11.31 5.88 -13.58
CA ARG A 113 -12.34 6.80 -14.05
C ARG A 113 -13.20 7.24 -12.87
N VAL A 114 -13.54 8.52 -12.84
CA VAL A 114 -14.47 9.10 -11.88
C VAL A 114 -15.70 9.58 -12.62
N TYR A 115 -16.85 9.02 -12.27
CA TYR A 115 -18.16 9.35 -12.86
C TYR A 115 -18.88 10.34 -11.97
N ASP A 116 -19.35 11.44 -12.54
CA ASP A 116 -20.27 12.34 -11.86
C ASP A 116 -21.62 11.63 -11.66
N VAL A 117 -21.98 11.38 -10.39
CA VAL A 117 -23.22 10.66 -10.06
C VAL A 117 -24.45 11.57 -10.01
N GLU A 118 -24.25 12.88 -10.04
CA GLU A 118 -25.33 13.87 -10.04
C GLU A 118 -25.79 14.24 -11.44
N ARG A 119 -24.99 13.94 -12.46
CA ARG A 119 -25.25 14.32 -13.85
C ARG A 119 -25.19 13.13 -14.78
N SER A 120 -26.33 12.69 -15.27
CA SER A 120 -26.40 11.62 -16.28
C SER A 120 -25.89 12.06 -17.64
N GLY A 121 -25.26 11.17 -18.38
CA GLY A 121 -24.79 11.39 -19.75
C GLY A 121 -23.46 12.14 -19.89
N TRP A 122 -22.81 12.48 -18.79
CA TRP A 122 -21.47 13.06 -18.83
C TRP A 122 -20.41 11.95 -18.96
N ARG A 123 -19.33 12.25 -19.68
CA ARG A 123 -18.19 11.35 -19.78
C ARG A 123 -17.42 11.34 -18.44
N PRO A 124 -16.93 10.19 -18.00
CA PRO A 124 -16.09 10.14 -16.82
C PRO A 124 -14.79 10.91 -17.03
N VAL A 125 -14.24 11.42 -15.95
CA VAL A 125 -12.88 11.96 -15.92
C VAL A 125 -11.90 10.81 -15.77
N GLU A 126 -10.90 10.76 -16.64
CA GLU A 126 -9.86 9.74 -16.65
C GLU A 126 -8.63 10.23 -15.87
N TYR A 127 -8.06 9.33 -15.07
CA TYR A 127 -6.86 9.54 -14.28
C TYR A 127 -5.80 8.55 -14.69
N THR A 128 -4.62 9.06 -15.02
CA THR A 128 -3.50 8.26 -15.53
C THR A 128 -2.36 8.17 -14.52
N ALA A 129 -1.47 7.21 -14.72
CA ALA A 129 -0.24 7.08 -13.97
C ALA A 129 0.68 8.28 -14.21
N ASN A 130 1.21 8.88 -13.15
CA ASN A 130 2.15 9.99 -13.23
C ASN A 130 3.62 9.52 -13.35
N ARG A 131 3.84 8.19 -13.36
CA ARG A 131 5.15 7.55 -13.45
C ARG A 131 5.03 6.05 -13.68
N ASP A 132 6.14 5.43 -14.09
CA ASP A 132 6.29 3.98 -14.11
C ASP A 132 6.39 3.42 -12.69
N GLY A 133 5.84 2.24 -12.47
CA GLY A 133 5.95 1.56 -11.19
C GLY A 133 4.88 0.49 -10.94
N LEU A 134 4.75 0.10 -9.68
CA LEU A 134 3.80 -0.90 -9.21
C LEU A 134 2.63 -0.22 -8.49
N VAL A 135 1.40 -0.60 -8.79
CA VAL A 135 0.22 -0.15 -8.04
C VAL A 135 0.27 -0.74 -6.63
N ALA A 136 0.82 0.03 -5.68
CA ALA A 136 1.04 -0.38 -4.30
C ALA A 136 -0.19 -0.17 -3.40
N GLY A 137 -1.05 0.81 -3.75
CA GLY A 137 -2.26 1.12 -3.01
C GLY A 137 -3.38 1.59 -3.94
N ARG A 138 -4.63 1.40 -3.49
CA ARG A 138 -5.84 1.86 -4.16
C ARG A 138 -6.82 2.42 -3.15
N HIS A 139 -7.56 3.44 -3.55
CA HIS A 139 -8.70 3.94 -2.80
C HIS A 139 -9.71 2.82 -2.56
N PHE A 140 -10.28 2.75 -1.36
CA PHE A 140 -11.18 1.65 -1.02
C PHE A 140 -12.67 1.96 -1.24
N PRO A 141 -13.21 3.10 -0.76
CA PRO A 141 -14.60 3.44 -1.01
C PRO A 141 -14.91 3.57 -2.51
N GLY A 142 -16.13 3.21 -2.90
CA GLY A 142 -16.57 3.38 -4.28
C GLY A 142 -16.86 4.84 -4.65
N LEU A 143 -17.06 5.71 -3.66
CA LEU A 143 -17.22 7.14 -3.83
C LEU A 143 -15.95 7.86 -3.40
N VAL A 144 -15.54 8.82 -4.20
CA VAL A 144 -14.36 9.66 -3.97
C VAL A 144 -14.76 11.13 -3.90
N GLN A 145 -13.93 11.90 -3.22
CA GLN A 145 -14.01 13.35 -3.17
C GLN A 145 -12.77 13.97 -3.82
N SER A 146 -12.89 15.22 -4.26
CA SER A 146 -11.73 15.99 -4.69
C SER A 146 -10.69 16.04 -3.56
N GLY A 147 -9.43 15.71 -3.88
CA GLY A 147 -8.32 15.57 -2.94
C GLY A 147 -8.04 14.14 -2.48
N ASP A 148 -8.92 13.18 -2.72
CA ASP A 148 -8.68 11.78 -2.37
C ASP A 148 -7.59 11.17 -3.27
N THR A 149 -6.70 10.38 -2.66
CA THR A 149 -5.72 9.59 -3.40
C THR A 149 -6.40 8.36 -3.99
N LEU A 150 -6.46 8.27 -5.31
CA LEU A 150 -7.05 7.14 -6.04
C LEU A 150 -6.11 5.93 -6.04
N ALA A 151 -4.84 6.16 -6.35
CA ALA A 151 -3.85 5.09 -6.39
C ALA A 151 -2.47 5.59 -5.92
N VAL A 152 -1.68 4.66 -5.40
CA VAL A 152 -0.26 4.87 -5.08
C VAL A 152 0.55 3.99 -6.02
N ILE A 153 1.46 4.61 -6.78
CA ILE A 153 2.37 3.94 -7.71
C ILE A 153 3.77 4.04 -7.13
N ALA A 154 4.30 2.91 -6.66
CA ALA A 154 5.60 2.84 -6.03
C ALA A 154 6.67 2.31 -7.00
N ILE A 155 7.90 2.76 -6.84
CA ILE A 155 9.05 2.23 -7.57
C ILE A 155 9.66 1.05 -6.82
N THR A 156 10.20 0.09 -7.57
CA THR A 156 11.02 -0.98 -6.99
C THR A 156 12.42 -0.44 -6.75
N VAL A 157 12.93 -0.61 -5.51
CA VAL A 157 14.33 -0.33 -5.16
C VAL A 157 15.07 -1.65 -5.10
N GLY A 158 16.20 -1.71 -5.83
CA GLY A 158 17.08 -2.87 -5.91
C GLY A 158 17.91 -3.10 -4.64
#